data_6267fbc855779ed4efeda834ddfea92a
#
_entry.id   6267fbc855779ed4efeda834ddfea92a
#
_cell.length_a   1.000
_cell.length_b   1.000
_cell.length_c   1.000
_cell.angle_alpha   90.00
_cell.angle_beta   90.00
_cell.angle_gamma   90.00
#
_symmetry.space_group_name_H-M   'P 1'
#
loop_
_entity.id
_entity.type
_entity.pdbx_description
1 polymer ?
#
loop_
_entity_poly.entity_id
_entity_poly.type
_entity_poly.pdbx_seq_one_letter_code
_entity_poly.pdbx_strand_id
1 'polypeptide(L)'
;MFTELDHVGIAVADLAEAIDFYARSFDLHVVHEEANEEQGVREAMLAVGGSQSRIQLLAPLRPDSAIGKFLDRSGPGIQQLAYRVADLDAVCVTLRGRGMRLLYDEPRRGTAGSRVNFIHPKDAGGVLVELVEPAIGR
;
A
#
# COMPACT_ATOMS: atom_id res chain seq x y z
N MET A 1 -8.12 -14.76 8.90
CA MET A 1 -8.44 -13.64 8.02
C MET A 1 -7.22 -13.14 7.26
N PHE A 2 -6.23 -12.57 7.92
CA PHE A 2 -4.97 -12.14 7.28
C PHE A 2 -3.95 -13.28 7.35
N THR A 3 -3.13 -13.41 6.29
CA THR A 3 -2.11 -14.45 6.24
C THR A 3 -0.73 -13.94 6.65
N GLU A 4 -0.44 -12.67 6.35
CA GLU A 4 0.83 -12.03 6.74
C GLU A 4 0.75 -10.53 6.50
N LEU A 5 1.75 -9.79 7.00
CA LEU A 5 1.92 -8.38 6.66
C LEU A 5 2.60 -8.32 5.28
N ASP A 6 1.90 -7.78 4.29
CA ASP A 6 2.43 -7.73 2.92
C ASP A 6 3.49 -6.63 2.77
N HIS A 7 3.19 -5.43 3.24
CA HIS A 7 4.14 -4.31 3.21
C HIS A 7 3.68 -3.16 4.11
N VAL A 8 4.62 -2.25 4.35
CA VAL A 8 4.34 -0.95 4.98
C VAL A 8 4.49 0.12 3.90
N GLY A 9 3.48 0.94 3.71
CA GLY A 9 3.47 2.01 2.71
C GLY A 9 3.92 3.34 3.32
N ILE A 10 4.93 3.96 2.71
CA ILE A 10 5.50 5.24 3.14
C ILE A 10 5.33 6.27 2.05
N ALA A 11 4.65 7.37 2.38
CA ALA A 11 4.47 8.50 1.46
C ALA A 11 5.74 9.33 1.39
N VAL A 12 6.20 9.61 0.18
CA VAL A 12 7.40 10.43 -0.08
C VAL A 12 7.09 11.46 -1.16
N ALA A 13 7.75 12.61 -1.09
CA ALA A 13 7.53 13.67 -2.07
C ALA A 13 8.20 13.38 -3.42
N ASP A 14 9.39 12.76 -3.39
CA ASP A 14 10.20 12.46 -4.58
C ASP A 14 10.66 11.01 -4.50
N LEU A 15 10.18 10.19 -5.43
CA LEU A 15 10.44 8.76 -5.40
C LEU A 15 11.93 8.44 -5.61
N ALA A 16 12.57 9.09 -6.58
CA ALA A 16 13.98 8.83 -6.88
C ALA A 16 14.89 9.18 -5.70
N GLU A 17 14.64 10.30 -5.04
CA GLU A 17 15.40 10.69 -3.85
C GLU A 17 15.19 9.70 -2.71
N ALA A 18 13.95 9.25 -2.51
CA ALA A 18 13.65 8.29 -1.45
C ALA A 18 14.29 6.93 -1.70
N ILE A 19 14.25 6.45 -2.95
CA ILE A 19 14.91 5.20 -3.33
C ILE A 19 16.41 5.27 -3.02
N ASP A 20 17.05 6.36 -3.41
CA ASP A 20 18.48 6.58 -3.13
C ASP A 20 18.77 6.62 -1.64
N PHE A 21 17.95 7.33 -0.88
CA PHE A 21 18.10 7.43 0.57
C PHE A 21 18.04 6.05 1.23
N TYR A 22 17.06 5.23 0.90
CA TYR A 22 16.92 3.90 1.50
C TYR A 22 18.04 2.96 1.09
N ALA A 23 18.51 3.07 -0.16
CA ALA A 23 19.61 2.23 -0.64
C ALA A 23 20.93 2.55 0.10
N ARG A 24 21.32 3.83 0.14
CA ARG A 24 22.60 4.23 0.74
C ARG A 24 22.58 4.23 2.28
N SER A 25 21.41 4.39 2.90
CA SER A 25 21.31 4.48 4.36
C SER A 25 21.06 3.13 5.02
N PHE A 26 20.26 2.25 4.40
CA PHE A 26 19.78 1.02 5.00
C PHE A 26 20.00 -0.24 4.15
N ASP A 27 20.61 -0.10 2.99
CA ASP A 27 20.79 -1.22 2.04
C ASP A 27 19.48 -1.85 1.59
N LEU A 28 18.40 -1.06 1.51
CA LEU A 28 17.12 -1.52 0.99
C LEU A 28 17.05 -1.17 -0.49
N HIS A 29 16.88 -2.20 -1.33
CA HIS A 29 16.91 -2.01 -2.78
C HIS A 29 15.58 -2.35 -3.43
N VAL A 30 15.29 -1.67 -4.55
CA VAL A 30 14.06 -1.83 -5.31
C VAL A 30 13.99 -3.22 -5.93
N VAL A 31 12.85 -3.89 -5.73
CA VAL A 31 12.54 -5.17 -6.39
C VAL A 31 11.39 -5.04 -7.38
N HIS A 32 10.63 -3.95 -7.32
CA HIS A 32 9.53 -3.68 -8.25
C HIS A 32 9.22 -2.20 -8.25
N GLU A 33 8.90 -1.64 -9.42
CA GLU A 33 8.57 -0.23 -9.57
C GLU A 33 7.48 -0.09 -10.64
N GLU A 34 6.45 0.72 -10.37
CA GLU A 34 5.40 0.96 -11.35
C GLU A 34 4.66 2.27 -11.06
N ALA A 35 3.86 2.73 -12.05
CA ALA A 35 2.92 3.81 -11.87
C ALA A 35 1.50 3.23 -11.91
N ASN A 36 0.65 3.66 -10.98
CA ASN A 36 -0.76 3.32 -10.95
C ASN A 36 -1.57 4.58 -11.21
N GLU A 37 -2.00 4.76 -12.46
CA GLU A 37 -2.73 5.96 -12.89
C GLU A 37 -4.07 6.09 -12.18
N GLU A 38 -4.76 4.99 -11.95
CA GLU A 38 -6.06 4.98 -11.27
C GLU A 38 -5.96 5.55 -9.87
N GLN A 39 -4.93 5.16 -9.12
CA GLN A 39 -4.70 5.65 -7.76
C GLN A 39 -3.86 6.93 -7.73
N GLY A 40 -3.28 7.32 -8.86
CA GLY A 40 -2.49 8.54 -8.95
C GLY A 40 -1.16 8.46 -8.23
N VAL A 41 -0.51 7.30 -8.24
CA VAL A 41 0.76 7.10 -7.53
C VAL A 41 1.83 6.49 -8.43
N ARG A 42 3.06 6.85 -8.12
CA ARG A 42 4.26 6.17 -8.59
C ARG A 42 4.84 5.45 -7.38
N GLU A 43 5.16 4.17 -7.53
CA GLU A 43 5.51 3.36 -6.38
C GLU A 43 6.73 2.48 -6.62
N ALA A 44 7.48 2.23 -5.55
CA ALA A 44 8.63 1.33 -5.55
C ALA A 44 8.52 0.39 -4.35
N MET A 45 8.72 -0.91 -4.59
CA MET A 45 8.73 -1.92 -3.55
C MET A 45 10.19 -2.26 -3.23
N LEU A 46 10.55 -2.16 -1.95
CA LEU A 46 11.90 -2.44 -1.47
C LEU A 46 11.92 -3.75 -0.70
N ALA A 47 12.92 -4.59 -0.97
CA ALA A 47 13.14 -5.80 -0.19
C ALA A 47 13.92 -5.47 1.09
N VAL A 48 13.58 -6.14 2.18
CA VAL A 48 14.31 -6.04 3.44
C VAL A 48 15.15 -7.30 3.60
N GLY A 49 16.41 -7.20 3.22
CA GLY A 49 17.33 -8.34 3.19
C GLY A 49 16.78 -9.44 2.27
N GLY A 50 16.99 -10.70 2.66
CA GLY A 50 16.46 -11.86 1.95
C GLY A 50 15.08 -12.31 2.43
N SER A 51 14.40 -11.49 3.23
CA SER A 51 13.12 -11.84 3.83
C SER A 51 11.94 -11.55 2.89
N GLN A 52 10.73 -11.92 3.33
CA GLN A 52 9.48 -11.58 2.64
C GLN A 52 8.96 -10.18 3.02
N SER A 53 9.58 -9.53 3.99
CA SER A 53 9.18 -8.17 4.41
C SER A 53 9.42 -7.17 3.29
N ARG A 54 8.49 -6.24 3.12
CA ARG A 54 8.57 -5.23 2.07
C ARG A 54 8.23 -3.85 2.62
N ILE A 55 8.93 -2.84 2.11
CA ILE A 55 8.60 -1.43 2.28
C ILE A 55 8.15 -0.91 0.93
N GLN A 56 7.03 -0.20 0.89
CA GLN A 56 6.57 0.43 -0.35
C GLN A 56 6.74 1.93 -0.22
N LEU A 57 7.43 2.55 -1.17
CA LEU A 57 7.54 4.00 -1.28
C LEU A 57 6.49 4.47 -2.27
N LEU A 58 5.73 5.51 -1.90
CA LEU A 58 4.60 6.01 -2.67
C LEU A 58 4.76 7.51 -2.89
N ALA A 59 4.87 7.94 -4.14
CA ALA A 59 4.92 9.34 -4.52
C ALA A 59 3.72 9.71 -5.38
N PRO A 60 3.18 10.94 -5.28
CA PRO A 60 2.01 11.31 -6.06
C PRO A 60 2.35 11.53 -7.53
N LEU A 61 1.48 11.04 -8.43
CA LEU A 61 1.50 11.44 -9.85
C LEU A 61 0.86 12.81 -10.03
N ARG A 62 -0.05 13.17 -9.12
CA ARG A 62 -0.76 14.46 -9.15
C ARG A 62 -1.11 14.90 -7.73
N PRO A 63 -1.24 16.22 -7.49
CA PRO A 63 -1.47 16.76 -6.14
C PRO A 63 -2.78 16.30 -5.50
N ASP A 64 -3.82 16.03 -6.29
CA ASP A 64 -5.13 15.63 -5.79
C ASP A 64 -5.28 14.13 -5.53
N SER A 65 -4.21 13.35 -5.73
CA SER A 65 -4.20 11.93 -5.36
C SER A 65 -4.27 11.76 -3.85
N ALA A 66 -4.63 10.56 -3.39
CA ALA A 66 -4.68 10.27 -1.95
C ALA A 66 -3.32 10.50 -1.28
N ILE A 67 -2.23 10.11 -1.95
CA ILE A 67 -0.87 10.33 -1.44
C ILE A 67 -0.53 11.83 -1.42
N GLY A 68 -0.91 12.58 -2.47
CA GLY A 68 -0.69 14.03 -2.49
C GLY A 68 -1.40 14.72 -1.33
N LYS A 69 -2.63 14.36 -1.06
CA LYS A 69 -3.40 14.90 0.06
C LYS A 69 -2.79 14.53 1.41
N PHE A 70 -2.30 13.29 1.53
CA PHE A 70 -1.62 12.85 2.75
C PHE A 70 -0.36 13.69 3.01
N LEU A 71 0.46 13.91 1.97
CA LEU A 71 1.67 14.72 2.09
C LEU A 71 1.37 16.16 2.49
N ASP A 72 0.30 16.75 1.91
CA ASP A 72 -0.11 18.11 2.26
C ASP A 72 -0.55 18.23 3.71
N ARG A 73 -1.24 17.21 4.22
CA ARG A 73 -1.78 17.22 5.58
C ARG A 73 -0.74 16.83 6.63
N SER A 74 0.10 15.84 6.33
CA SER A 74 0.96 15.20 7.32
C SER A 74 2.45 15.23 7.00
N GLY A 75 2.85 15.60 5.79
CA GLY A 75 4.23 15.46 5.34
C GLY A 75 4.59 14.00 5.07
N PRO A 76 5.86 13.72 4.70
CA PRO A 76 6.31 12.35 4.47
C PRO A 76 6.18 11.48 5.72
N GLY A 77 5.86 10.21 5.54
CA GLY A 77 5.74 9.28 6.65
C GLY A 77 4.94 8.04 6.28
N ILE A 78 4.75 7.16 7.26
CA ILE A 78 3.96 5.93 7.07
C ILE A 78 2.52 6.32 6.79
N GLN A 79 1.99 5.82 5.67
CA GLN A 79 0.63 6.13 5.23
C GLN A 79 -0.31 4.94 5.42
N GLN A 80 0.19 3.71 5.24
CA GLN A 80 -0.67 2.52 5.29
C GLN A 80 0.08 1.28 5.76
N LEU A 81 -0.71 0.33 6.31
CA LEU A 81 -0.27 -1.04 6.53
C LEU A 81 -1.06 -1.94 5.60
N ALA A 82 -0.38 -2.82 4.89
CA ALA A 82 -1.01 -3.74 3.96
C ALA A 82 -0.92 -5.17 4.48
N TYR A 83 -2.06 -5.82 4.60
CA TYR A 83 -2.15 -7.23 4.99
C TYR A 83 -2.52 -8.09 3.80
N ARG A 84 -1.86 -9.23 3.68
CA ARG A 84 -2.17 -10.20 2.64
C ARG A 84 -3.37 -11.03 3.05
N VAL A 85 -4.27 -11.29 2.07
CA VAL A 85 -5.43 -12.14 2.24
C VAL A 85 -5.46 -13.18 1.12
N ALA A 86 -6.01 -14.37 1.40
CA ALA A 86 -6.12 -15.42 0.40
C ALA A 86 -7.31 -15.18 -0.53
N ASP A 87 -8.43 -14.68 0.01
CA ASP A 87 -9.67 -14.45 -0.73
C ASP A 87 -10.21 -13.07 -0.33
N LEU A 88 -9.91 -12.06 -1.14
CA LEU A 88 -10.29 -10.68 -0.84
C LEU A 88 -11.80 -10.50 -0.79
N ASP A 89 -12.53 -11.11 -1.71
CA ASP A 89 -13.99 -10.96 -1.73
C ASP A 89 -14.62 -11.49 -0.44
N ALA A 90 -14.17 -12.66 0.02
CA ALA A 90 -14.66 -13.24 1.27
C ALA A 90 -14.32 -12.38 2.49
N VAL A 91 -13.11 -11.83 2.54
CA VAL A 91 -12.68 -10.95 3.63
C VAL A 91 -13.52 -9.67 3.64
N CYS A 92 -13.78 -9.08 2.48
CA CYS A 92 -14.63 -7.88 2.38
C CYS A 92 -16.05 -8.14 2.89
N VAL A 93 -16.64 -9.27 2.52
CA VAL A 93 -17.99 -9.67 3.03
C VAL A 93 -17.97 -9.77 4.55
N THR A 94 -16.96 -10.44 5.10
CA THR A 94 -16.83 -10.61 6.55
C THR A 94 -16.69 -9.27 7.27
N LEU A 95 -15.84 -8.38 6.76
CA LEU A 95 -15.61 -7.07 7.39
C LEU A 95 -16.85 -6.19 7.32
N ARG A 96 -17.55 -6.18 6.18
CA ARG A 96 -18.81 -5.44 6.07
C ARG A 96 -19.85 -5.97 7.04
N GLY A 97 -19.90 -7.29 7.22
CA GLY A 97 -20.79 -7.93 8.21
C GLY A 97 -20.47 -7.53 9.64
N ARG A 98 -19.23 -7.09 9.91
CA ARG A 98 -18.81 -6.57 11.22
C ARG A 98 -19.02 -5.06 11.35
N GLY A 99 -19.63 -4.42 10.36
CA GLY A 99 -19.90 -2.99 10.35
C GLY A 99 -18.74 -2.11 9.93
N MET A 100 -17.70 -2.68 9.34
CA MET A 100 -16.54 -1.90 8.88
C MET A 100 -16.76 -1.39 7.46
N ARG A 101 -16.34 -0.14 7.20
CA ARG A 101 -16.46 0.49 5.88
C ARG A 101 -15.22 0.21 5.06
N LEU A 102 -15.42 -0.25 3.85
CA LEU A 102 -14.36 -0.40 2.86
C LEU A 102 -14.42 0.77 1.90
N LEU A 103 -13.28 1.24 1.42
CA LEU A 103 -13.22 2.42 0.56
C LEU A 103 -13.78 2.17 -0.84
N TYR A 104 -13.71 0.93 -1.33
CA TYR A 104 -14.21 0.58 -2.67
C TYR A 104 -15.35 -0.42 -2.56
N ASP A 105 -16.40 -0.24 -3.36
CA ASP A 105 -17.48 -1.22 -3.45
C ASP A 105 -16.98 -2.53 -4.01
N GLU A 106 -16.09 -2.46 -5.01
CA GLU A 106 -15.44 -3.60 -5.63
C GLU A 106 -13.93 -3.45 -5.53
N PRO A 107 -13.17 -4.56 -5.38
CA PRO A 107 -11.71 -4.49 -5.37
C PRO A 107 -11.17 -3.81 -6.63
N ARG A 108 -10.03 -3.14 -6.48
CA ARG A 108 -9.33 -2.46 -7.57
C ARG A 108 -7.95 -3.07 -7.76
N ARG A 109 -7.33 -2.73 -8.89
CA ARG A 109 -5.97 -3.16 -9.18
C ARG A 109 -4.99 -2.45 -8.28
N GLY A 110 -4.08 -3.22 -7.69
CA GLY A 110 -2.95 -2.72 -6.89
C GLY A 110 -1.62 -3.09 -7.53
N THR A 111 -0.56 -3.03 -6.71
CA THR A 111 0.82 -3.29 -7.13
C THR A 111 0.99 -4.69 -7.72
N ALA A 112 1.72 -4.80 -8.82
CA ALA A 112 2.10 -6.06 -9.46
C ALA A 112 0.89 -6.95 -9.79
N GLY A 113 -0.20 -6.35 -10.24
CA GLY A 113 -1.39 -7.07 -10.67
C GLY A 113 -2.23 -7.63 -9.52
N SER A 114 -1.97 -7.23 -8.29
CA SER A 114 -2.78 -7.63 -7.14
C SER A 114 -4.18 -7.02 -7.20
N ARG A 115 -5.09 -7.57 -6.38
CA ARG A 115 -6.41 -6.98 -6.13
C ARG A 115 -6.40 -6.40 -4.74
N VAL A 116 -6.92 -5.19 -4.58
CA VAL A 116 -6.83 -4.47 -3.29
C VAL A 116 -8.16 -3.83 -2.91
N ASN A 117 -8.31 -3.64 -1.61
CA ASN A 117 -9.31 -2.76 -1.02
C ASN A 117 -8.72 -2.17 0.26
N PHE A 118 -9.36 -1.15 0.80
CA PHE A 118 -8.89 -0.47 2.01
C PHE A 118 -10.01 -0.42 3.04
N ILE A 119 -9.64 -0.58 4.31
CA ILE A 119 -10.56 -0.34 5.44
C ILE A 119 -10.45 1.13 5.83
N HIS A 120 -11.60 1.80 5.98
CA HIS A 120 -11.63 3.20 6.40
C HIS A 120 -10.88 3.34 7.74
N PRO A 121 -9.95 4.31 7.88
CA PRO A 121 -9.14 4.45 9.10
C PRO A 121 -9.96 4.56 10.38
N LYS A 122 -11.12 5.22 10.33
CA LYS A 122 -11.99 5.37 11.50
C LYS A 122 -12.51 4.03 12.02
N ASP A 123 -12.55 3.01 11.18
CA ASP A 123 -13.00 1.68 11.58
C ASP A 123 -11.84 0.74 11.89
N ALA A 124 -10.60 1.21 11.75
CA ALA A 124 -9.38 0.42 11.96
C ALA A 124 -8.41 1.09 12.94
N GLY A 125 -8.94 1.75 13.96
CA GLY A 125 -8.12 2.35 15.01
C GLY A 125 -7.30 3.54 14.57
N GLY A 126 -7.67 4.21 13.50
CA GLY A 126 -6.96 5.38 12.97
C GLY A 126 -5.89 5.04 11.93
N VAL A 127 -5.75 3.77 11.57
CA VAL A 127 -4.75 3.31 10.60
C VAL A 127 -5.42 2.98 9.28
N LEU A 128 -4.88 3.49 8.17
CA LEU A 128 -5.32 3.05 6.85
C LEU A 128 -4.80 1.63 6.62
N VAL A 129 -5.71 0.68 6.52
CA VAL A 129 -5.36 -0.73 6.30
C VAL A 129 -5.69 -1.12 4.87
N GLU A 130 -4.69 -1.59 4.15
CA GLU A 130 -4.86 -2.16 2.81
C GLU A 130 -5.00 -3.68 2.91
N LEU A 131 -5.90 -4.23 2.11
CA LEU A 131 -6.10 -5.67 1.97
C LEU A 131 -5.57 -6.05 0.59
N VAL A 132 -4.62 -6.99 0.52
CA VAL A 132 -3.95 -7.36 -0.73
C VAL A 132 -4.14 -8.84 -1.02
N GLU A 133 -4.76 -9.14 -2.15
CA GLU A 133 -4.79 -10.48 -2.68
C GLU A 133 -3.79 -10.52 -3.84
N PRO A 134 -2.65 -11.23 -3.69
CA PRO A 134 -1.62 -11.25 -4.73
C PRO A 134 -2.13 -11.83 -6.04
N ALA A 135 -1.53 -11.42 -7.14
CA ALA A 135 -1.80 -12.04 -8.43
C ALA A 135 -1.41 -13.52 -8.38
N ILE A 136 -2.10 -14.33 -9.18
CA ILE A 136 -1.80 -15.76 -9.28
C ILE A 136 -0.36 -15.93 -9.75
N GLY A 137 0.39 -16.83 -9.07
CA GLY A 137 1.79 -17.09 -9.41
C GLY A 137 2.82 -16.26 -8.67
N ARG A 138 2.39 -15.46 -7.70
CA ARG A 138 3.29 -14.65 -6.85
C ARG A 138 3.62 -15.34 -5.56
#